data_dcc0bc2dfc1879af8e47b4d818dccd8b
#
_entry.id   dcc0bc2dfc1879af8e47b4d818dccd8b
#
_cell.length_a   1.000
_cell.length_b   1.000
_cell.length_c   1.000
_cell.angle_alpha   90.00
_cell.angle_beta   90.00
_cell.angle_gamma   90.00
#
_symmetry.space_group_name_H-M   'P 1'
#
loop_
_entity.id
_entity.type
_entity.pdbx_description
1 polymer ?
#
loop_
_entity_poly.entity_id
_entity_poly.type
_entity_poly.pdbx_seq_one_letter_code
_entity_poly.pdbx_strand_id
1 'polypeptide(L)'
;MRSVDEHLARVTASAVVPRPVKIAISEAQGLMCAEEVLTERPLPGFDQAAVDGYAVRAVDVALAGVVAPGADEEFDAGEAELDALVEGDPIAVYLPVVGDVEPGSRTPIRLQPRQAVRVETGAPMPTLADSVVPLRWTDGGEKKVRVAHGVDSGSYVRRTGDDVQPGDVAVRASEIIGPAQVGLLAAVGRSRVLVHPRPRLSVIAVGSELVDIDRVPGAGQVYDVNSYALAAAARDAGADVNRV
;
A
#
# COMPACT_ATOMS: atom_id res chain seq x y z
N MET A 1 3.58 33.98 42.35
CA MET A 1 4.35 32.91 41.68
C MET A 1 3.46 32.37 40.60
N ARG A 2 3.95 32.15 39.37
CA ARG A 2 3.14 31.63 38.26
C ARG A 2 3.08 30.11 38.34
N SER A 3 1.94 29.49 38.06
CA SER A 3 1.83 28.03 37.98
C SER A 3 2.56 27.50 36.72
N VAL A 4 2.83 26.20 36.67
CA VAL A 4 3.43 25.55 35.50
C VAL A 4 2.52 25.71 34.28
N ASP A 5 1.22 25.50 34.45
CA ASP A 5 0.23 25.61 33.37
C ASP A 5 0.13 27.06 32.84
N GLU A 6 0.12 28.06 33.69
CA GLU A 6 0.15 29.47 33.27
C GLU A 6 1.42 29.80 32.48
N HIS A 7 2.57 29.24 32.89
CA HIS A 7 3.84 29.47 32.21
C HIS A 7 3.84 28.76 30.84
N LEU A 8 3.40 27.51 30.79
CA LEU A 8 3.25 26.71 29.52
C LEU A 8 2.33 27.44 28.53
N ALA A 9 1.17 27.90 29.01
CA ALA A 9 0.23 28.64 28.16
C ALA A 9 0.85 29.89 27.54
N ARG A 10 1.67 30.62 28.34
CA ARG A 10 2.36 31.81 27.85
C ARG A 10 3.47 31.51 26.84
N VAL A 11 4.27 30.47 27.09
CA VAL A 11 5.30 30.00 26.13
C VAL A 11 4.67 29.60 24.84
N THR A 12 3.61 28.75 24.88
CA THR A 12 2.88 28.29 23.73
C THR A 12 2.24 29.42 22.92
N ALA A 13 1.66 30.42 23.63
CA ALA A 13 1.06 31.60 22.98
C ALA A 13 2.09 32.49 22.25
N SER A 14 3.37 32.40 22.66
CA SER A 14 4.48 33.14 22.04
C SER A 14 5.19 32.37 20.93
N ALA A 15 4.86 31.08 20.77
CA ALA A 15 5.49 30.23 19.76
C ALA A 15 5.07 30.66 18.35
N VAL A 16 6.05 30.73 17.44
CA VAL A 16 5.80 31.02 16.04
C VAL A 16 5.56 29.71 15.31
N VAL A 17 4.37 29.56 14.76
CA VAL A 17 4.04 28.43 13.87
C VAL A 17 4.64 28.72 12.49
N PRO A 18 5.57 27.88 11.98
CA PRO A 18 6.13 28.06 10.64
C PRO A 18 5.04 28.01 9.58
N ARG A 19 5.14 28.91 8.58
CA ARG A 19 4.22 28.86 7.44
C ARG A 19 4.43 27.59 6.64
N PRO A 20 3.34 26.88 6.24
CA PRO A 20 3.46 25.70 5.41
C PRO A 20 4.17 25.98 4.09
N VAL A 21 4.96 25.01 3.64
CA VAL A 21 5.69 25.05 2.36
C VAL A 21 5.37 23.80 1.55
N LYS A 22 5.30 23.96 0.24
CA LYS A 22 5.03 22.85 -0.70
C LYS A 22 6.35 22.25 -1.18
N ILE A 23 6.63 21.01 -0.80
CA ILE A 23 7.88 20.30 -1.10
C ILE A 23 7.61 18.98 -1.85
N ALA A 24 8.66 18.38 -2.39
CA ALA A 24 8.59 17.05 -2.97
C ALA A 24 8.32 16.00 -1.88
N ILE A 25 7.57 14.95 -2.20
CA ILE A 25 7.28 13.87 -1.23
C ILE A 25 8.54 13.16 -0.73
N SER A 26 9.61 13.11 -1.55
CA SER A 26 10.92 12.56 -1.16
C SER A 26 11.63 13.34 -0.05
N GLU A 27 11.25 14.60 0.16
CA GLU A 27 11.81 15.49 1.20
C GLU A 27 10.87 15.65 2.40
N ALA A 28 9.65 15.08 2.31
CA ALA A 28 8.59 15.31 3.28
C ALA A 28 8.68 14.41 4.52
N GLN A 29 9.51 13.38 4.50
CA GLN A 29 9.63 12.43 5.62
C GLN A 29 10.01 13.11 6.93
N GLY A 30 9.26 12.79 7.98
CA GLY A 30 9.45 13.33 9.32
C GLY A 30 8.91 14.75 9.52
N LEU A 31 8.24 15.33 8.49
CA LEU A 31 7.56 16.61 8.60
C LEU A 31 6.07 16.42 8.83
N MET A 32 5.43 17.41 9.45
CA MET A 32 4.00 17.42 9.70
C MET A 32 3.25 17.90 8.47
N CYS A 33 2.29 17.11 8.00
CA CYS A 33 1.42 17.48 6.88
C CYS A 33 0.53 18.67 7.25
N ALA A 34 0.46 19.68 6.38
CA ALA A 34 -0.30 20.89 6.61
C ALA A 34 -1.60 20.96 5.80
N GLU A 35 -1.88 19.93 5.02
CA GLU A 35 -3.11 19.78 4.21
C GLU A 35 -3.72 18.39 4.43
N GLU A 36 -5.01 18.25 4.18
CA GLU A 36 -5.61 16.94 3.98
C GLU A 36 -5.44 16.55 2.53
N VAL A 37 -4.77 15.42 2.26
CA VAL A 37 -4.53 14.93 0.91
C VAL A 37 -5.58 13.90 0.56
N LEU A 38 -6.47 14.25 -0.36
CA LEU A 38 -7.47 13.34 -0.91
C LEU A 38 -6.92 12.65 -2.15
N THR A 39 -7.36 11.42 -2.37
CA THR A 39 -7.04 10.64 -3.56
C THR A 39 -7.92 11.05 -4.72
N GLU A 40 -7.34 11.18 -5.90
CA GLU A 40 -8.09 11.53 -7.13
C GLU A 40 -8.38 10.31 -8.00
N ARG A 41 -7.67 9.21 -7.76
CA ARG A 41 -7.73 7.98 -8.56
C ARG A 41 -7.85 6.75 -7.67
N PRO A 42 -8.54 5.71 -8.15
CA PRO A 42 -8.63 4.45 -7.42
C PRO A 42 -7.28 3.71 -7.41
N LEU A 43 -7.07 2.87 -6.40
CA LEU A 43 -5.99 1.88 -6.33
C LEU A 43 -6.58 0.49 -6.05
N PRO A 44 -6.27 -0.51 -6.88
CA PRO A 44 -5.62 -0.38 -8.19
C PRO A 44 -6.46 0.44 -9.17
N GLY A 45 -5.83 0.98 -10.22
CA GLY A 45 -6.49 1.81 -11.24
C GLY A 45 -7.30 1.02 -12.28
N PHE A 46 -7.20 -0.31 -12.27
CA PHE A 46 -7.91 -1.25 -13.15
C PHE A 46 -7.96 -2.62 -12.49
N ASP A 47 -8.88 -3.47 -12.94
CA ASP A 47 -8.97 -4.86 -12.48
C ASP A 47 -7.72 -5.62 -12.91
N GLN A 48 -7.03 -6.28 -11.96
CA GLN A 48 -5.77 -6.95 -12.22
C GLN A 48 -5.70 -8.33 -11.55
N ALA A 49 -4.88 -9.22 -12.12
CA ALA A 49 -4.61 -10.52 -11.55
C ALA A 49 -3.89 -10.38 -10.19
N ALA A 50 -4.40 -11.04 -9.16
CA ALA A 50 -3.78 -11.04 -7.84
C ALA A 50 -2.64 -12.06 -7.71
N VAL A 51 -2.58 -13.05 -8.60
CA VAL A 51 -1.58 -14.13 -8.64
C VAL A 51 -1.28 -14.50 -10.08
N ASP A 52 -0.14 -15.17 -10.28
CA ASP A 52 0.19 -15.81 -11.56
C ASP A 52 -0.74 -16.98 -11.81
N GLY A 53 -1.27 -17.07 -13.02
CA GLY A 53 -2.25 -18.12 -13.33
C GLY A 53 -2.90 -17.95 -14.70
N TYR A 54 -4.14 -18.38 -14.79
CA TYR A 54 -4.95 -18.30 -15.99
C TYR A 54 -6.24 -17.54 -15.70
N ALA A 55 -6.43 -16.42 -16.38
CA ALA A 55 -7.67 -15.69 -16.38
C ALA A 55 -8.72 -16.49 -17.16
N VAL A 56 -9.85 -16.72 -16.53
CA VAL A 56 -10.96 -17.54 -17.03
C VAL A 56 -12.30 -16.88 -16.72
N ARG A 57 -13.37 -17.44 -17.24
CA ARG A 57 -14.71 -17.24 -16.69
C ARG A 57 -14.94 -18.35 -15.67
N ALA A 58 -15.31 -18.01 -14.43
CA ALA A 58 -15.52 -18.98 -13.35
C ALA A 58 -16.48 -20.10 -13.76
N VAL A 59 -17.52 -19.77 -14.51
CA VAL A 59 -18.51 -20.74 -15.01
C VAL A 59 -17.90 -21.84 -15.90
N ASP A 60 -16.81 -21.52 -16.62
CA ASP A 60 -16.16 -22.48 -17.52
C ASP A 60 -15.26 -23.49 -16.77
N VAL A 61 -14.98 -23.25 -15.50
CA VAL A 61 -14.15 -24.12 -14.63
C VAL A 61 -14.88 -24.59 -13.37
N ALA A 62 -16.16 -24.34 -13.26
CA ALA A 62 -16.95 -24.64 -12.05
C ALA A 62 -16.93 -26.14 -11.67
N LEU A 63 -16.79 -27.02 -12.62
CA LEU A 63 -16.75 -28.48 -12.39
C LEU A 63 -15.35 -29.01 -12.05
N ALA A 64 -14.29 -28.21 -12.21
CA ALA A 64 -12.93 -28.66 -11.95
C ALA A 64 -12.73 -28.99 -10.46
N GLY A 65 -12.27 -30.20 -10.17
CA GLY A 65 -12.05 -30.69 -8.80
C GLY A 65 -13.29 -31.29 -8.12
N VAL A 66 -14.46 -31.27 -8.75
CA VAL A 66 -15.63 -32.00 -8.28
C VAL A 66 -15.38 -33.49 -8.48
N VAL A 67 -15.65 -34.29 -7.46
CA VAL A 67 -15.56 -35.75 -7.58
C VAL A 67 -16.80 -36.24 -8.39
N ALA A 68 -16.57 -37.02 -9.41
CA ALA A 68 -17.67 -37.60 -10.19
C ALA A 68 -18.57 -38.43 -9.26
N PRO A 69 -19.90 -38.18 -9.25
CA PRO A 69 -20.80 -38.98 -8.45
C PRO A 69 -20.82 -40.44 -8.94
N GLY A 70 -21.09 -41.39 -8.04
CA GLY A 70 -21.32 -42.79 -8.42
C GLY A 70 -22.52 -42.93 -9.35
N ALA A 71 -22.62 -44.08 -10.01
CA ALA A 71 -23.60 -44.36 -11.09
C ALA A 71 -25.09 -44.19 -10.69
N ASP A 72 -25.37 -43.97 -9.41
CA ASP A 72 -26.73 -43.87 -8.87
C ASP A 72 -27.18 -42.41 -8.58
N GLU A 73 -26.33 -41.38 -8.86
CA GLU A 73 -26.65 -39.96 -8.63
C GLU A 73 -26.81 -39.22 -10.00
N GLU A 74 -27.92 -38.50 -10.17
CA GLU A 74 -28.12 -37.60 -11.32
C GLU A 74 -27.14 -36.41 -11.25
N PHE A 75 -26.26 -36.31 -12.24
CA PHE A 75 -25.30 -35.22 -12.38
C PHE A 75 -25.49 -34.54 -13.74
N ASP A 76 -25.83 -33.26 -13.73
CA ASP A 76 -26.06 -32.45 -14.92
C ASP A 76 -24.73 -31.90 -15.49
N ALA A 77 -23.90 -32.78 -16.05
CA ALA A 77 -22.74 -32.38 -16.85
C ALA A 77 -23.12 -32.60 -18.34
N GLY A 78 -22.79 -31.63 -19.19
CA GLY A 78 -23.07 -31.73 -20.61
C GLY A 78 -22.47 -33.01 -21.23
N GLU A 79 -23.19 -33.63 -22.19
CA GLU A 79 -22.90 -34.95 -22.77
C GLU A 79 -21.43 -35.15 -23.22
N ALA A 80 -20.69 -34.10 -23.59
CA ALA A 80 -19.30 -34.20 -24.07
C ALA A 80 -18.26 -34.38 -22.93
N GLU A 81 -18.63 -34.16 -21.67
CA GLU A 81 -17.73 -34.28 -20.49
C GLU A 81 -17.91 -35.59 -19.73
N LEU A 82 -19.07 -36.26 -19.90
CA LEU A 82 -19.37 -37.53 -19.22
C LEU A 82 -18.50 -38.70 -19.70
N ASP A 83 -18.17 -38.76 -20.98
CA ASP A 83 -17.41 -39.90 -21.57
C ASP A 83 -15.95 -39.99 -21.08
N ALA A 84 -15.44 -38.96 -20.38
CA ALA A 84 -14.08 -38.92 -19.87
C ALA A 84 -13.97 -39.13 -18.36
N LEU A 85 -15.09 -39.34 -17.66
CA LEU A 85 -15.11 -39.47 -16.21
C LEU A 85 -14.84 -40.90 -15.76
N VAL A 86 -13.81 -41.10 -14.97
CA VAL A 86 -13.60 -42.34 -14.19
C VAL A 86 -14.30 -42.15 -12.84
N GLU A 87 -15.11 -43.08 -12.44
CA GLU A 87 -15.86 -43.05 -11.18
C GLU A 87 -14.92 -42.86 -10.01
N GLY A 88 -15.17 -41.80 -9.20
CA GLY A 88 -14.35 -41.45 -8.02
C GLY A 88 -13.15 -40.53 -8.29
N ASP A 89 -12.82 -40.21 -9.53
CA ASP A 89 -11.75 -39.27 -9.86
C ASP A 89 -12.26 -37.80 -9.95
N PRO A 90 -11.47 -36.81 -9.49
CA PRO A 90 -11.86 -35.42 -9.65
C PRO A 90 -11.86 -34.97 -11.09
N ILE A 91 -12.93 -34.28 -11.50
CA ILE A 91 -13.10 -33.73 -12.83
C ILE A 91 -12.00 -32.71 -13.13
N ALA A 92 -11.32 -32.87 -14.26
CA ALA A 92 -10.37 -31.89 -14.76
C ALA A 92 -10.96 -31.18 -16.01
N VAL A 93 -10.95 -29.83 -15.95
CA VAL A 93 -11.40 -29.02 -17.09
C VAL A 93 -10.20 -28.62 -17.95
N TYR A 94 -10.36 -28.73 -19.28
CA TYR A 94 -9.33 -28.38 -20.25
C TYR A 94 -9.76 -27.18 -21.09
N LEU A 95 -8.94 -26.12 -21.06
CA LEU A 95 -9.21 -24.88 -21.81
C LEU A 95 -8.06 -24.56 -22.77
N PRO A 96 -8.33 -24.16 -24.03
CA PRO A 96 -7.31 -23.59 -24.90
C PRO A 96 -6.81 -22.27 -24.34
N VAL A 97 -5.49 -22.09 -24.35
CA VAL A 97 -4.83 -20.83 -23.96
C VAL A 97 -4.67 -19.98 -25.21
N VAL A 98 -5.30 -18.79 -25.20
CA VAL A 98 -5.41 -17.92 -26.40
C VAL A 98 -4.49 -16.73 -26.36
N GLY A 99 -3.67 -16.59 -25.33
CA GLY A 99 -2.66 -15.55 -25.21
C GLY A 99 -2.12 -15.42 -23.80
N ASP A 100 -1.18 -14.49 -23.66
CA ASP A 100 -0.52 -14.13 -22.42
C ASP A 100 -0.67 -12.62 -22.16
N VAL A 101 -0.86 -12.23 -20.91
CA VAL A 101 -0.93 -10.82 -20.48
C VAL A 101 0.03 -10.60 -19.32
N GLU A 102 1.01 -9.75 -19.57
CA GLU A 102 2.01 -9.32 -18.60
C GLU A 102 1.60 -8.00 -17.92
N PRO A 103 2.15 -7.67 -16.75
CA PRO A 103 1.99 -6.35 -16.14
C PRO A 103 2.44 -5.25 -17.09
N GLY A 104 1.64 -4.18 -17.20
CA GLY A 104 1.91 -3.09 -18.13
C GLY A 104 1.43 -3.30 -19.56
N SER A 105 0.83 -4.45 -19.87
CA SER A 105 0.18 -4.70 -21.17
C SER A 105 -0.91 -3.66 -21.43
N ARG A 106 -0.93 -3.13 -22.67
CA ARG A 106 -1.93 -2.14 -23.13
C ARG A 106 -2.88 -2.73 -24.19
N THR A 107 -2.65 -3.94 -24.61
CA THR A 107 -3.47 -4.60 -25.61
C THR A 107 -4.53 -5.45 -24.90
N PRO A 108 -5.81 -5.06 -24.94
CA PRO A 108 -6.85 -5.85 -24.31
C PRO A 108 -7.06 -7.17 -25.08
N ILE A 109 -7.05 -8.28 -24.37
CA ILE A 109 -7.50 -9.56 -24.89
C ILE A 109 -8.95 -9.76 -24.47
N ARG A 110 -9.80 -10.18 -25.43
CA ARG A 110 -11.18 -10.56 -25.14
C ARG A 110 -11.31 -12.06 -25.05
N LEU A 111 -11.63 -12.54 -23.87
CA LEU A 111 -11.86 -13.96 -23.63
C LEU A 111 -13.20 -14.40 -24.26
N GLN A 112 -13.20 -15.53 -24.96
CA GLN A 112 -14.41 -16.20 -25.37
C GLN A 112 -14.80 -17.31 -24.37
N PRO A 113 -16.02 -17.80 -24.37
CA PRO A 113 -16.39 -18.97 -23.57
C PRO A 113 -15.44 -20.14 -23.77
N ARG A 114 -15.12 -20.84 -22.67
CA ARG A 114 -14.24 -22.02 -22.65
C ARG A 114 -12.82 -21.76 -23.16
N GLN A 115 -12.30 -20.56 -22.93
CA GLN A 115 -10.91 -20.18 -23.17
C GLN A 115 -10.23 -19.76 -21.89
N ALA A 116 -8.90 -19.77 -21.89
CA ALA A 116 -8.06 -19.22 -20.85
C ALA A 116 -7.01 -18.28 -21.44
N VAL A 117 -6.60 -17.29 -20.66
CA VAL A 117 -5.47 -16.40 -20.98
C VAL A 117 -4.49 -16.50 -19.82
N ARG A 118 -3.23 -16.81 -20.11
CA ARG A 118 -2.19 -16.78 -19.07
C ARG A 118 -1.98 -15.35 -18.59
N VAL A 119 -1.90 -15.15 -17.27
CA VAL A 119 -1.70 -13.84 -16.66
C VAL A 119 -0.64 -13.91 -15.58
N GLU A 120 0.13 -12.82 -15.47
CA GLU A 120 1.05 -12.61 -14.37
C GLU A 120 0.42 -11.69 -13.32
N THR A 121 0.92 -11.76 -12.09
CA THR A 121 0.50 -10.90 -10.98
C THR A 121 0.61 -9.42 -11.36
N GLY A 122 -0.47 -8.67 -11.21
CA GLY A 122 -0.54 -7.25 -11.60
C GLY A 122 -0.90 -7.02 -13.08
N ALA A 123 -1.04 -8.05 -13.89
CA ALA A 123 -1.51 -7.93 -15.27
C ALA A 123 -2.97 -7.47 -15.33
N PRO A 124 -3.36 -6.62 -16.29
CA PRO A 124 -4.76 -6.25 -16.47
C PRO A 124 -5.59 -7.46 -16.86
N MET A 125 -6.78 -7.56 -16.27
CA MET A 125 -7.70 -8.66 -16.56
C MET A 125 -8.18 -8.61 -18.01
N PRO A 126 -8.15 -9.76 -18.74
CA PRO A 126 -8.79 -9.88 -20.05
C PRO A 126 -10.28 -9.54 -19.96
N THR A 127 -10.80 -8.90 -20.99
CA THR A 127 -12.23 -8.57 -21.05
C THR A 127 -13.07 -9.86 -21.02
N LEU A 128 -14.09 -9.90 -20.18
CA LEU A 128 -14.98 -11.03 -19.90
C LEU A 128 -14.36 -12.16 -19.04
N ALA A 129 -13.09 -12.10 -18.67
CA ALA A 129 -12.59 -12.89 -17.55
C ALA A 129 -13.09 -12.28 -16.24
N ASP A 130 -13.50 -13.11 -15.30
CA ASP A 130 -13.99 -12.70 -14.00
C ASP A 130 -13.22 -13.29 -12.82
N SER A 131 -12.29 -14.21 -13.11
CA SER A 131 -11.49 -14.90 -12.10
C SER A 131 -10.14 -15.35 -12.65
N VAL A 132 -9.20 -15.69 -11.75
CA VAL A 132 -7.90 -16.28 -12.09
C VAL A 132 -7.76 -17.61 -11.39
N VAL A 133 -7.42 -18.66 -12.15
CA VAL A 133 -7.00 -19.95 -11.61
C VAL A 133 -5.50 -19.89 -11.33
N PRO A 134 -5.03 -20.03 -10.09
CA PRO A 134 -3.61 -20.01 -9.77
C PRO A 134 -2.83 -21.14 -10.47
N LEU A 135 -1.58 -20.89 -10.86
CA LEU A 135 -0.72 -21.88 -11.53
C LEU A 135 -0.67 -23.23 -10.79
N ARG A 136 -0.64 -23.23 -9.46
CA ARG A 136 -0.59 -24.44 -8.63
C ARG A 136 -1.80 -25.38 -8.79
N TRP A 137 -2.90 -24.90 -9.37
CA TRP A 137 -4.11 -25.67 -9.64
C TRP A 137 -4.25 -26.08 -11.11
N THR A 138 -3.16 -25.96 -11.85
CA THR A 138 -3.08 -26.26 -13.27
C THR A 138 -1.82 -27.07 -13.60
N ASP A 139 -1.74 -27.56 -14.82
CA ASP A 139 -0.54 -28.21 -15.38
C ASP A 139 0.46 -27.22 -16.03
N GLY A 140 0.14 -25.91 -16.03
CA GLY A 140 0.98 -24.88 -16.64
C GLY A 140 1.01 -24.89 -18.17
N GLY A 141 0.03 -25.51 -18.83
CA GLY A 141 0.03 -25.71 -20.27
C GLY A 141 -0.03 -24.43 -21.11
N GLU A 142 0.85 -24.29 -22.12
CA GLU A 142 0.97 -23.07 -22.94
C GLU A 142 -0.10 -22.94 -24.03
N LYS A 143 -0.52 -24.05 -24.64
CA LYS A 143 -1.55 -24.06 -25.70
C LYS A 143 -2.91 -24.51 -25.21
N LYS A 144 -2.90 -25.33 -24.20
CA LYS A 144 -4.07 -25.90 -23.55
C LYS A 144 -3.72 -26.14 -22.09
N VAL A 145 -4.52 -25.63 -21.16
CA VAL A 145 -4.31 -25.79 -19.74
C VAL A 145 -5.31 -26.79 -19.15
N ARG A 146 -4.81 -27.67 -18.28
CA ARG A 146 -5.62 -28.53 -17.45
C ARG A 146 -5.85 -27.84 -16.11
N VAL A 147 -7.10 -27.56 -15.77
CA VAL A 147 -7.53 -26.99 -14.50
C VAL A 147 -8.00 -28.11 -13.58
N ALA A 148 -7.35 -28.22 -12.42
CA ALA A 148 -7.66 -29.27 -11.42
C ALA A 148 -8.64 -28.80 -10.33
N HIS A 149 -8.77 -27.49 -10.13
CA HIS A 149 -9.68 -26.90 -9.13
C HIS A 149 -10.38 -25.68 -9.71
N GLY A 150 -11.70 -25.65 -9.57
CA GLY A 150 -12.53 -24.51 -9.93
C GLY A 150 -12.29 -23.29 -9.03
N VAL A 151 -12.76 -22.17 -9.50
CA VAL A 151 -12.74 -20.89 -8.76
C VAL A 151 -14.10 -20.21 -8.88
N ASP A 152 -14.47 -19.45 -7.86
CA ASP A 152 -15.66 -18.60 -7.89
C ASP A 152 -15.38 -17.30 -8.65
N SER A 153 -16.43 -16.67 -9.16
CA SER A 153 -16.34 -15.35 -9.79
C SER A 153 -15.74 -14.32 -8.82
N GLY A 154 -14.76 -13.56 -9.29
CA GLY A 154 -14.00 -12.60 -8.49
C GLY A 154 -12.78 -13.20 -7.81
N SER A 155 -12.59 -14.51 -7.78
CA SER A 155 -11.45 -15.15 -7.14
C SER A 155 -10.14 -14.73 -7.79
N TYR A 156 -9.17 -14.33 -6.94
CA TYR A 156 -7.82 -13.91 -7.35
C TYR A 156 -7.79 -12.73 -8.33
N VAL A 157 -8.81 -11.88 -8.29
CA VAL A 157 -8.86 -10.60 -9.02
C VAL A 157 -8.85 -9.47 -8.01
N ARG A 158 -7.93 -8.53 -8.16
CA ARG A 158 -7.97 -7.24 -7.44
C ARG A 158 -8.77 -6.27 -8.29
N ARG A 159 -9.87 -5.83 -7.72
CA ARG A 159 -10.79 -4.90 -8.40
C ARG A 159 -10.27 -3.47 -8.35
N THR A 160 -10.64 -2.69 -9.32
CA THR A 160 -10.44 -1.24 -9.33
C THR A 160 -10.92 -0.61 -8.03
N GLY A 161 -10.00 0.02 -7.29
CA GLY A 161 -10.33 0.72 -6.05
C GLY A 161 -10.47 -0.14 -4.79
N ASP A 162 -10.03 -1.41 -4.82
CA ASP A 162 -10.07 -2.27 -3.63
C ASP A 162 -9.24 -1.73 -2.46
N ASP A 163 -8.15 -1.02 -2.73
CA ASP A 163 -7.30 -0.45 -1.68
C ASP A 163 -7.72 0.98 -1.31
N VAL A 164 -8.02 1.80 -2.32
CA VAL A 164 -8.28 3.24 -2.17
C VAL A 164 -9.28 3.70 -3.23
N GLN A 165 -10.30 4.42 -2.81
CA GLN A 165 -11.30 5.03 -3.68
C GLN A 165 -11.02 6.53 -3.90
N PRO A 166 -11.46 7.13 -5.01
CA PRO A 166 -11.44 8.58 -5.18
C PRO A 166 -12.19 9.28 -4.04
N GLY A 167 -11.54 10.26 -3.41
CA GLY A 167 -12.08 10.97 -2.26
C GLY A 167 -11.64 10.43 -0.90
N ASP A 168 -10.99 9.26 -0.84
CA ASP A 168 -10.41 8.76 0.40
C ASP A 168 -9.24 9.64 0.85
N VAL A 169 -9.04 9.73 2.16
CA VAL A 169 -7.95 10.49 2.76
C VAL A 169 -6.65 9.69 2.71
N ALA A 170 -5.70 10.11 1.88
CA ALA A 170 -4.37 9.51 1.82
C ALA A 170 -3.49 9.91 3.01
N VAL A 171 -3.49 11.20 3.37
CA VAL A 171 -2.75 11.73 4.54
C VAL A 171 -3.59 12.83 5.18
N ARG A 172 -3.72 12.78 6.51
CA ARG A 172 -4.46 13.79 7.26
C ARG A 172 -3.62 15.02 7.55
N ALA A 173 -4.26 16.16 7.68
CA ALA A 173 -3.62 17.34 8.25
C ALA A 173 -3.11 17.04 9.68
N SER A 174 -1.95 17.59 10.03
CA SER A 174 -1.24 17.36 11.30
C SER A 174 -0.68 15.95 11.51
N GLU A 175 -0.75 15.08 10.51
CA GLU A 175 -0.09 13.78 10.52
C GLU A 175 1.40 13.92 10.17
N ILE A 176 2.28 13.17 10.87
CA ILE A 176 3.70 13.09 10.53
C ILE A 176 3.87 12.15 9.31
N ILE A 177 4.49 12.64 8.27
CA ILE A 177 4.73 11.88 7.05
C ILE A 177 5.84 10.86 7.30
N GLY A 178 5.47 9.60 7.40
CA GLY A 178 6.38 8.46 7.49
C GLY A 178 6.57 7.75 6.14
N PRO A 179 7.33 6.64 6.11
CA PRO A 179 7.56 5.87 4.89
C PRO A 179 6.26 5.37 4.23
N ALA A 180 5.28 4.95 5.01
CA ALA A 180 3.98 4.48 4.50
C ALA A 180 3.21 5.60 3.79
N GLN A 181 3.18 6.81 4.39
CA GLN A 181 2.55 7.99 3.80
C GLN A 181 3.25 8.42 2.51
N VAL A 182 4.59 8.40 2.47
CA VAL A 182 5.35 8.67 1.23
C VAL A 182 4.99 7.65 0.15
N GLY A 183 4.92 6.36 0.49
CA GLY A 183 4.52 5.30 -0.43
C GLY A 183 3.10 5.49 -0.96
N LEU A 184 2.15 5.81 -0.10
CA LEU A 184 0.77 6.07 -0.50
C LEU A 184 0.64 7.32 -1.37
N LEU A 185 1.31 8.43 -1.01
CA LEU A 185 1.36 9.65 -1.83
C LEU A 185 1.90 9.35 -3.24
N ALA A 186 2.96 8.54 -3.34
CA ALA A 186 3.50 8.12 -4.63
C ALA A 186 2.51 7.26 -5.42
N ALA A 187 1.85 6.30 -4.76
CA ALA A 187 0.89 5.39 -5.38
C ALA A 187 -0.33 6.14 -5.95
N VAL A 188 -0.80 7.20 -5.27
CA VAL A 188 -1.89 8.06 -5.75
C VAL A 188 -1.42 9.18 -6.70
N GLY A 189 -0.13 9.20 -7.09
CA GLY A 189 0.43 10.14 -8.05
C GLY A 189 0.68 11.55 -7.51
N ARG A 190 0.75 11.72 -6.19
CA ARG A 190 1.00 13.01 -5.53
C ARG A 190 2.50 13.27 -5.42
N SER A 191 3.05 14.09 -6.28
CA SER A 191 4.50 14.39 -6.30
C SER A 191 4.95 15.42 -5.26
N ARG A 192 4.04 16.26 -4.77
CA ARG A 192 4.33 17.33 -3.80
C ARG A 192 3.24 17.41 -2.74
N VAL A 193 3.62 17.82 -1.54
CA VAL A 193 2.71 17.94 -0.39
C VAL A 193 3.03 19.22 0.38
N LEU A 194 2.01 19.82 0.99
CA LEU A 194 2.14 20.96 1.87
C LEU A 194 2.50 20.47 3.29
N VAL A 195 3.60 20.95 3.84
CA VAL A 195 4.09 20.55 5.16
C VAL A 195 4.48 21.76 6.00
N HIS A 196 4.44 21.60 7.32
CA HIS A 196 5.10 22.52 8.22
C HIS A 196 6.59 22.22 8.26
N PRO A 197 7.47 23.17 7.91
CA PRO A 197 8.91 23.00 8.06
C PRO A 197 9.28 22.91 9.54
N ARG A 198 10.43 22.31 9.84
CA ARG A 198 10.93 22.22 11.21
C ARG A 198 11.11 23.62 11.80
N PRO A 199 10.59 23.88 13.01
CA PRO A 199 10.81 25.18 13.67
C PRO A 199 12.29 25.31 14.00
N ARG A 200 12.82 26.53 13.85
CA ARG A 200 14.18 26.84 14.27
C ARG A 200 14.16 27.34 15.71
N LEU A 201 14.94 26.70 16.58
CA LEU A 201 15.02 27.01 17.97
C LEU A 201 16.48 27.37 18.35
N SER A 202 16.69 28.52 19.02
CA SER A 202 17.96 28.86 19.65
C SER A 202 17.84 28.67 21.15
N VAL A 203 18.71 27.84 21.70
CA VAL A 203 18.85 27.65 23.16
C VAL A 203 20.01 28.54 23.66
N ILE A 204 19.71 29.48 24.53
CA ILE A 204 20.68 30.42 25.05
C ILE A 204 20.77 30.22 26.58
N ALA A 205 21.96 29.83 27.07
CA ALA A 205 22.24 29.75 28.47
C ALA A 205 22.99 31.01 28.90
N VAL A 206 22.54 31.65 29.98
CA VAL A 206 23.13 32.88 30.48
C VAL A 206 23.43 32.75 31.98
N GLY A 207 24.72 32.89 32.34
CA GLY A 207 25.20 32.85 33.71
C GLY A 207 26.71 33.05 33.73
N SER A 208 27.21 33.89 34.65
CA SER A 208 28.65 34.10 34.83
C SER A 208 29.36 32.88 35.42
N GLU A 209 28.60 31.98 36.03
CA GLU A 209 29.05 30.71 36.60
C GLU A 209 29.15 29.59 35.54
N LEU A 210 28.55 29.76 34.37
CA LEU A 210 28.47 28.73 33.35
C LEU A 210 29.75 28.63 32.51
N VAL A 211 30.21 27.42 32.30
CA VAL A 211 31.29 27.11 31.36
C VAL A 211 30.87 25.99 30.44
N ASP A 212 31.35 26.01 29.20
CA ASP A 212 31.08 24.92 28.23
C ASP A 212 31.90 23.66 28.59
N ILE A 213 31.48 22.51 28.11
CA ILE A 213 32.07 21.20 28.43
C ILE A 213 33.52 21.04 27.95
N ASP A 214 33.98 21.87 27.03
CA ASP A 214 35.38 21.90 26.54
C ASP A 214 36.35 22.63 27.50
N ARG A 215 35.84 23.23 28.61
CA ARG A 215 36.59 23.95 29.58
C ARG A 215 36.49 23.31 30.97
N VAL A 216 37.54 23.46 31.78
CA VAL A 216 37.50 22.99 33.16
C VAL A 216 36.91 24.11 34.02
N PRO A 217 35.84 23.85 34.83
CA PRO A 217 35.29 24.87 35.74
C PRO A 217 36.28 25.33 36.77
N GLY A 218 36.40 26.65 36.94
CA GLY A 218 37.14 27.26 38.04
C GLY A 218 36.31 27.35 39.32
N ALA A 219 36.87 28.03 40.33
CA ALA A 219 36.14 28.27 41.59
C ALA A 219 34.84 29.05 41.33
N GLY A 220 33.70 28.50 41.75
CA GLY A 220 32.37 29.12 41.56
C GLY A 220 31.77 28.93 40.19
N GLN A 221 32.39 28.13 39.32
CA GLN A 221 31.86 27.80 38.00
C GLN A 221 31.30 26.37 37.94
N VAL A 222 30.32 26.16 37.07
CA VAL A 222 29.68 24.87 36.78
C VAL A 222 29.50 24.67 35.27
N TYR A 223 29.41 23.43 34.82
CA TYR A 223 29.11 23.17 33.43
C TYR A 223 27.69 23.59 33.05
N ASP A 224 27.51 24.08 31.84
CA ASP A 224 26.21 24.33 31.25
C ASP A 224 25.54 23.01 30.86
N VAL A 225 24.73 22.46 31.75
CA VAL A 225 23.95 21.26 31.56
C VAL A 225 22.64 21.56 30.80
N ASN A 226 22.05 22.72 31.09
CA ASN A 226 20.69 23.04 30.64
C ASN A 226 20.62 23.24 29.11
N SER A 227 21.60 23.96 28.52
CA SER A 227 21.56 24.17 27.07
C SER A 227 21.70 22.84 26.28
N TYR A 228 22.50 21.91 26.78
CA TYR A 228 22.62 20.60 26.18
C TYR A 228 21.33 19.77 26.27
N ALA A 229 20.75 19.68 27.47
CA ALA A 229 19.53 18.91 27.70
C ALA A 229 18.33 19.47 26.91
N LEU A 230 18.14 20.80 26.94
CA LEU A 230 17.07 21.48 26.21
C LEU A 230 17.25 21.37 24.69
N ALA A 231 18.50 21.46 24.19
CA ALA A 231 18.77 21.26 22.76
C ALA A 231 18.49 19.86 22.33
N ALA A 232 18.80 18.84 23.13
CA ALA A 232 18.45 17.46 22.85
C ALA A 232 16.92 17.24 22.80
N ALA A 233 16.21 17.68 23.83
CA ALA A 233 14.75 17.60 23.91
C ALA A 233 14.04 18.30 22.72
N ALA A 234 14.57 19.46 22.33
CA ALA A 234 14.03 20.21 21.20
C ALA A 234 14.23 19.47 19.83
N ARG A 235 15.38 18.79 19.66
CA ARG A 235 15.60 17.94 18.46
C ARG A 235 14.67 16.74 18.45
N ASP A 236 14.49 16.10 19.59
CA ASP A 236 13.53 14.99 19.73
C ASP A 236 12.09 15.43 19.41
N ALA A 237 11.75 16.69 19.76
CA ALA A 237 10.47 17.30 19.38
C ALA A 237 10.41 17.75 17.90
N GLY A 238 11.47 17.55 17.11
CA GLY A 238 11.49 17.81 15.68
C GLY A 238 11.96 19.21 15.26
N ALA A 239 12.58 19.98 16.16
CA ALA A 239 13.13 21.30 15.84
C ALA A 239 14.54 21.23 15.23
N ASP A 240 14.88 22.22 14.40
CA ASP A 240 16.26 22.55 14.03
C ASP A 240 16.84 23.43 15.13
N VAL A 241 17.82 22.92 15.87
CA VAL A 241 18.29 23.55 17.11
C VAL A 241 19.70 24.11 16.96
N ASN A 242 19.84 25.39 17.30
CA ASN A 242 21.11 26.05 17.52
C ASN A 242 21.30 26.29 19.03
N ARG A 243 22.46 25.94 19.59
CA ARG A 243 22.88 26.25 20.96
C ARG A 243 23.86 27.41 20.92
N VAL A 244 23.61 28.43 21.73
CA VAL A 244 24.41 29.66 21.79
C VAL A 244 24.94 29.85 23.19
#